data_ed6ae481f95e0707675eb8494586caea
#
_entry.id   ed6ae481f95e0707675eb8494586caea
#
_cell.length_a   1.000
_cell.length_b   1.000
_cell.length_c   1.000
_cell.angle_alpha   90.00
_cell.angle_beta   90.00
_cell.angle_gamma   90.00
#
_symmetry.space_group_name_H-M   'P 1'
#
loop_
_entity.id
_entity.type
_entity.pdbx_description
1 polymer ?
#
loop_
_entity_poly.entity_id
_entity_poly.type
_entity_poly.pdbx_seq_one_letter_code
_entity_poly.pdbx_strand_id
1 'polypeptide(L)'
;MNETHLKPLLAKLFATYSGLEYATHENGRTVVTGPYALDASYDGIRLAEDFKLQLTIPADYPESLPRVREISDIIAPSYEHLFADRSFCLGVQGELLIAQLKDPSLVRLYDGPVRSYLYSYLFRERYGRYPFGDRAHGAKGILQFYSELFDEPNLLRTWKLLL
;
A
#
# COMPACT_ATOMS: atom_id res chain seq x y z
N MET A 1 -18.84 5.96 6.81
CA MET A 1 -18.55 6.81 5.64
C MET A 1 -19.79 6.90 4.78
N ASN A 2 -20.04 8.06 4.24
CA ASN A 2 -21.16 8.26 3.32
C ASN A 2 -20.79 7.58 1.99
N GLU A 3 -21.58 6.60 1.51
CA GLU A 3 -21.40 5.97 0.18
C GLU A 3 -21.16 6.99 -0.94
N THR A 4 -21.63 8.20 -0.74
CA THR A 4 -21.50 9.33 -1.67
C THR A 4 -20.03 9.71 -1.94
N HIS A 5 -19.13 9.56 -0.96
CA HIS A 5 -17.70 9.90 -1.13
C HIS A 5 -16.88 8.78 -1.78
N LEU A 6 -17.23 7.52 -1.56
CA LEU A 6 -16.48 6.41 -2.12
C LEU A 6 -16.79 6.18 -3.61
N LYS A 7 -18.03 6.41 -4.05
CA LYS A 7 -18.46 6.20 -5.44
C LYS A 7 -17.58 6.88 -6.48
N PRO A 8 -17.24 8.19 -6.38
CA PRO A 8 -16.38 8.84 -7.35
C PRO A 8 -14.94 8.29 -7.34
N LEU A 9 -14.42 7.86 -6.20
CA LEU A 9 -13.09 7.27 -6.09
C LEU A 9 -13.05 5.88 -6.76
N LEU A 10 -14.07 5.07 -6.58
CA LEU A 10 -14.25 3.80 -7.27
C LEU A 10 -14.41 4.01 -8.78
N ALA A 11 -15.27 4.95 -9.20
CA ALA A 11 -15.46 5.24 -10.62
C ALA A 11 -14.15 5.60 -11.32
N LYS A 12 -13.31 6.42 -10.68
CA LYS A 12 -11.99 6.79 -11.20
C LYS A 12 -11.03 5.59 -11.23
N LEU A 13 -11.06 4.73 -10.20
CA LEU A 13 -10.26 3.51 -10.17
C LEU A 13 -10.64 2.57 -11.32
N PHE A 14 -11.94 2.33 -11.53
CA PHE A 14 -12.45 1.46 -12.61
C PHE A 14 -12.20 2.03 -14.01
N ALA A 15 -12.19 3.35 -14.16
CA ALA A 15 -11.83 3.99 -15.42
C ALA A 15 -10.35 3.84 -15.76
N THR A 16 -9.48 3.70 -14.73
CA THR A 16 -8.04 3.57 -14.90
C THR A 16 -7.59 2.11 -15.01
N TYR A 17 -8.22 1.22 -14.24
CA TYR A 17 -7.90 -0.21 -14.18
C TYR A 17 -9.09 -1.04 -14.63
N SER A 18 -8.97 -1.74 -15.75
CA SER A 18 -10.02 -2.59 -16.32
C SER A 18 -10.14 -3.93 -15.59
N GLY A 19 -11.31 -4.54 -15.67
CA GLY A 19 -11.55 -5.89 -15.14
C GLY A 19 -11.69 -5.96 -13.62
N LEU A 20 -11.85 -4.82 -12.96
CA LEU A 20 -12.13 -4.77 -11.52
C LEU A 20 -13.62 -5.00 -11.26
N GLU A 21 -13.89 -5.70 -10.15
CA GLU A 21 -15.23 -5.91 -9.58
C GLU A 21 -15.24 -5.46 -8.13
N TYR A 22 -16.40 -5.06 -7.60
CA TYR A 22 -16.50 -4.73 -6.18
C TYR A 22 -17.81 -5.20 -5.55
N ALA A 23 -17.76 -5.42 -4.25
CA ALA A 23 -18.91 -5.67 -3.40
C ALA A 23 -18.80 -4.85 -2.11
N THR A 24 -19.90 -4.25 -1.68
CA THR A 24 -20.01 -3.59 -0.38
C THR A 24 -20.76 -4.51 0.57
N HIS A 25 -20.15 -4.78 1.74
CA HIS A 25 -20.69 -5.61 2.79
C HIS A 25 -21.58 -4.81 3.75
N GLU A 26 -22.45 -5.49 4.51
CA GLU A 26 -23.36 -4.87 5.49
C GLU A 26 -22.64 -4.02 6.55
N ASN A 27 -21.38 -4.38 6.89
CA ASN A 27 -20.54 -3.62 7.81
C ASN A 27 -19.91 -2.36 7.19
N GLY A 28 -20.31 -1.98 5.97
CA GLY A 28 -19.82 -0.81 5.25
C GLY A 28 -18.45 -0.98 4.58
N ARG A 29 -17.80 -2.14 4.71
CA ARG A 29 -16.56 -2.43 3.98
C ARG A 29 -16.85 -2.64 2.50
N THR A 30 -15.99 -2.10 1.66
CA THR A 30 -16.01 -2.36 0.21
C THR A 30 -14.78 -3.17 -0.18
N VAL A 31 -14.99 -4.26 -0.87
CA VAL A 31 -13.92 -5.13 -1.39
C VAL A 31 -13.89 -4.99 -2.90
N VAL A 32 -12.75 -4.58 -3.44
CA VAL A 32 -12.48 -4.52 -4.88
C VAL A 32 -11.53 -5.64 -5.25
N THR A 33 -11.83 -6.38 -6.30
CA THR A 33 -11.02 -7.52 -6.75
C THR A 33 -10.81 -7.44 -8.25
N GLY A 34 -9.64 -7.79 -8.73
CA GLY A 34 -9.39 -7.89 -10.16
C GLY A 34 -7.91 -7.94 -10.55
N PRO A 35 -7.63 -7.96 -11.86
CA PRO A 35 -6.29 -8.01 -12.39
C PRO A 35 -5.53 -6.72 -12.12
N TYR A 36 -4.21 -6.85 -11.96
CA TYR A 36 -3.27 -5.74 -11.89
C TYR A 36 -2.02 -6.11 -12.70
N ALA A 37 -1.92 -5.56 -13.89
CA ALA A 37 -0.74 -5.73 -14.75
C ALA A 37 0.35 -4.76 -14.30
N LEU A 38 1.37 -5.27 -13.63
CA LEU A 38 2.56 -4.49 -13.34
C LEU A 38 3.42 -4.41 -14.61
N ASP A 39 3.75 -3.21 -15.04
CA ASP A 39 4.79 -2.92 -16.01
C ASP A 39 5.51 -1.65 -15.54
N ALA A 40 6.66 -1.82 -14.94
CA ALA A 40 7.39 -0.74 -14.29
C ALA A 40 8.88 -0.83 -14.56
N SER A 41 9.51 0.34 -14.69
CA SER A 41 10.95 0.48 -14.86
C SER A 41 11.53 1.40 -13.79
N TYR A 42 12.67 1.00 -13.23
CA TYR A 42 13.46 1.81 -12.32
C TYR A 42 14.94 1.57 -12.61
N ASP A 43 15.72 2.64 -12.74
CA ASP A 43 17.15 2.60 -13.04
C ASP A 43 17.50 1.68 -14.24
N GLY A 44 16.70 1.77 -15.32
CA GLY A 44 16.87 0.99 -16.53
C GLY A 44 16.41 -0.48 -16.44
N ILE A 45 15.93 -0.93 -15.28
CA ILE A 45 15.44 -2.30 -15.08
C ILE A 45 13.92 -2.32 -15.17
N ARG A 46 13.39 -2.93 -16.24
CA ARG A 46 11.95 -3.15 -16.44
C ARG A 46 11.55 -4.50 -15.87
N LEU A 47 10.49 -4.51 -15.07
CA LEU A 47 9.83 -5.70 -14.53
C LEU A 47 8.35 -5.65 -14.88
N ALA A 48 7.81 -6.78 -15.31
CA ALA A 48 6.41 -6.94 -15.67
C ALA A 48 5.88 -8.26 -15.13
N GLU A 49 4.69 -8.25 -14.56
CA GLU A 49 3.97 -9.44 -14.07
C GLU A 49 2.48 -9.13 -13.94
N ASP A 50 1.65 -10.15 -14.17
CA ASP A 50 0.21 -10.06 -14.01
C ASP A 50 -0.21 -10.62 -12.64
N PHE A 51 -0.65 -9.73 -11.76
CA PHE A 51 -1.17 -10.08 -10.45
C PHE A 51 -2.71 -10.08 -10.44
N LYS A 52 -3.29 -10.73 -9.44
CA LYS A 52 -4.69 -10.52 -9.06
C LYS A 52 -4.72 -9.97 -7.65
N LEU A 53 -5.30 -8.78 -7.50
CA LEU A 53 -5.33 -8.07 -6.23
C LEU A 53 -6.72 -8.03 -5.63
N GLN A 54 -6.75 -7.98 -4.30
CA GLN A 54 -7.91 -7.64 -3.50
C GLN A 54 -7.60 -6.41 -2.66
N LEU A 55 -8.39 -5.35 -2.86
CA LEU A 55 -8.35 -4.12 -2.07
C LEU A 55 -9.57 -4.13 -1.13
N THR A 56 -9.31 -4.09 0.17
CA THR A 56 -10.35 -3.95 1.20
C THR A 56 -10.35 -2.52 1.71
N ILE A 57 -11.43 -1.78 1.42
CA ILE A 57 -11.61 -0.40 1.83
C ILE A 57 -12.47 -0.39 3.09
N PRO A 58 -11.99 0.17 4.22
CA PRO A 58 -12.74 0.22 5.46
C PRO A 58 -13.93 1.19 5.36
N ALA A 59 -14.91 1.00 6.24
CA ALA A 59 -16.15 1.81 6.26
C ALA A 59 -15.90 3.28 6.58
N ASP A 60 -14.84 3.58 7.31
CA ASP A 60 -14.41 4.93 7.72
C ASP A 60 -13.32 5.52 6.82
N TYR A 61 -13.12 4.94 5.62
CA TYR A 61 -12.17 5.53 4.66
C TYR A 61 -12.54 7.00 4.36
N PRO A 62 -11.61 7.96 4.35
CA PRO A 62 -10.15 7.81 4.36
C PRO A 62 -9.48 7.85 5.75
N GLU A 63 -10.21 7.82 6.87
CA GLU A 63 -9.67 7.90 8.22
C GLU A 63 -8.87 6.65 8.62
N SER A 64 -9.21 5.50 8.03
CA SER A 64 -8.43 4.27 8.16
C SER A 64 -7.80 3.86 6.84
N LEU A 65 -6.64 3.19 6.92
CA LEU A 65 -5.93 2.70 5.74
C LEU A 65 -6.64 1.49 5.12
N PRO A 66 -6.77 1.45 3.78
CA PRO A 66 -7.20 0.26 3.09
C PRO A 66 -6.13 -0.82 3.13
N ARG A 67 -6.52 -2.07 2.94
CA ARG A 67 -5.61 -3.20 2.87
C ARG A 67 -5.60 -3.79 1.47
N VAL A 68 -4.42 -4.08 0.97
CA VAL A 68 -4.22 -4.73 -0.33
C VAL A 68 -3.55 -6.07 -0.12
N ARG A 69 -4.01 -7.10 -0.81
CA ARG A 69 -3.35 -8.41 -0.87
C ARG A 69 -3.38 -8.98 -2.27
N GLU A 70 -2.40 -9.77 -2.57
CA GLU A 70 -2.33 -10.56 -3.78
C GLU A 70 -3.09 -11.89 -3.56
N ILE A 71 -3.89 -12.30 -4.54
CA ILE A 71 -4.78 -13.47 -4.44
C ILE A 71 -4.60 -14.49 -5.57
N SER A 72 -3.51 -14.41 -6.33
CA SER A 72 -3.14 -15.41 -7.35
C SER A 72 -1.96 -16.30 -6.94
N ASP A 73 -1.54 -16.23 -5.68
CA ASP A 73 -0.46 -17.05 -5.07
C ASP A 73 0.93 -16.87 -5.72
N ILE A 74 1.18 -15.70 -6.30
CA ILE A 74 2.50 -15.33 -6.84
C ILE A 74 3.45 -14.95 -5.70
N ILE A 75 2.95 -14.20 -4.71
CA ILE A 75 3.75 -13.78 -3.56
C ILE A 75 3.77 -14.89 -2.51
N ALA A 76 4.97 -15.40 -2.23
CA ALA A 76 5.15 -16.45 -1.23
C ALA A 76 4.63 -16.00 0.16
N PRO A 77 3.91 -16.86 0.90
CA PRO A 77 3.42 -16.52 2.25
C PRO A 77 4.51 -16.14 3.25
N SER A 78 5.74 -16.58 3.00
CA SER A 78 6.92 -16.29 3.83
C SER A 78 7.58 -14.95 3.49
N TYR A 79 7.05 -14.19 2.53
CA TYR A 79 7.61 -12.88 2.19
C TYR A 79 7.51 -11.92 3.37
N GLU A 80 8.64 -11.32 3.73
CA GLU A 80 8.80 -10.56 4.98
C GLU A 80 7.97 -9.28 5.08
N HIS A 81 7.50 -8.75 3.94
CA HIS A 81 6.66 -7.55 3.87
C HIS A 81 5.16 -7.84 3.79
N LEU A 82 4.72 -8.99 4.32
CA LEU A 82 3.32 -9.32 4.51
C LEU A 82 2.93 -9.21 5.98
N PHE A 83 1.75 -8.67 6.25
CA PHE A 83 1.11 -8.82 7.55
C PHE A 83 0.59 -10.26 7.75
N ALA A 84 0.19 -10.60 8.98
CA ALA A 84 -0.33 -11.93 9.32
C ALA A 84 -1.57 -12.32 8.49
N ASP A 85 -2.37 -11.36 8.05
CA ASP A 85 -3.53 -11.56 7.17
C ASP A 85 -3.16 -11.57 5.68
N ARG A 86 -1.86 -11.64 5.35
CA ARG A 86 -1.30 -11.60 4.00
C ARG A 86 -1.52 -10.28 3.25
N SER A 87 -1.98 -9.23 3.92
CA SER A 87 -1.99 -7.91 3.31
C SER A 87 -0.59 -7.30 3.23
N PHE A 88 -0.39 -6.44 2.26
CA PHE A 88 0.90 -5.80 1.97
C PHE A 88 1.31 -4.82 3.08
N CYS A 89 2.56 -4.89 3.49
CA CYS A 89 3.21 -3.82 4.26
C CYS A 89 3.72 -2.74 3.29
N LEU A 90 2.83 -1.81 2.92
CA LEU A 90 3.11 -0.79 1.89
C LEU A 90 4.05 0.33 2.36
N GLY A 91 4.37 0.38 3.65
CA GLY A 91 5.23 1.38 4.24
C GLY A 91 4.83 1.73 5.68
N VAL A 92 5.35 2.83 6.20
CA VAL A 92 5.02 3.33 7.54
C VAL A 92 3.56 3.81 7.54
N GLN A 93 2.73 3.23 8.41
CA GLN A 93 1.28 3.51 8.43
C GLN A 93 0.95 4.99 8.63
N GLY A 94 1.68 5.70 9.49
CA GLY A 94 1.48 7.13 9.70
C GLY A 94 1.75 7.97 8.44
N GLU A 95 2.80 7.65 7.69
CA GLU A 95 3.12 8.29 6.41
C GLU A 95 2.01 8.06 5.38
N LEU A 96 1.57 6.80 5.26
CA LEU A 96 0.50 6.43 4.34
C LEU A 96 -0.82 7.12 4.69
N LEU A 97 -1.17 7.20 5.97
CA LEU A 97 -2.40 7.85 6.43
C LEU A 97 -2.37 9.37 6.17
N ILE A 98 -1.27 10.05 6.46
CA ILE A 98 -1.12 11.49 6.15
C ILE A 98 -1.26 11.73 4.64
N ALA A 99 -0.62 10.90 3.83
CA ALA A 99 -0.72 11.01 2.37
C ALA A 99 -2.14 10.76 1.87
N GLN A 100 -2.85 9.76 2.45
CA GLN A 100 -4.23 9.44 2.13
C GLN A 100 -5.21 10.55 2.54
N LEU A 101 -5.04 11.16 3.69
CA LEU A 101 -5.90 12.26 4.13
C LEU A 101 -5.72 13.52 3.27
N LYS A 102 -4.54 13.72 2.69
CA LYS A 102 -4.28 14.81 1.73
C LYS A 102 -4.89 14.52 0.36
N ASP A 103 -4.82 13.27 -0.09
CA ASP A 103 -5.37 12.81 -1.36
C ASP A 103 -5.88 11.36 -1.22
N PRO A 104 -7.20 11.17 -1.03
CA PRO A 104 -7.80 9.85 -0.82
C PRO A 104 -7.98 9.06 -2.13
N SER A 105 -7.29 9.40 -3.20
CA SER A 105 -7.39 8.73 -4.49
C SER A 105 -6.94 7.27 -4.42
N LEU A 106 -7.83 6.32 -4.77
CA LEU A 106 -7.51 4.90 -4.88
C LEU A 106 -6.57 4.62 -6.07
N VAL A 107 -6.62 5.44 -7.12
CA VAL A 107 -5.66 5.38 -8.24
C VAL A 107 -4.26 5.71 -7.74
N ARG A 108 -4.10 6.74 -6.90
CA ARG A 108 -2.80 7.09 -6.32
C ARG A 108 -2.25 5.95 -5.44
N LEU A 109 -3.11 5.24 -4.71
CA LEU A 109 -2.70 4.07 -3.94
C LEU A 109 -2.12 2.98 -4.86
N TYR A 110 -2.77 2.71 -6.00
CA TYR A 110 -2.33 1.71 -6.98
C TYR A 110 -1.07 2.13 -7.73
N ASP A 111 -1.02 3.37 -8.23
CA ASP A 111 0.12 3.88 -9.01
C ASP A 111 1.37 4.15 -8.17
N GLY A 112 1.21 4.41 -6.89
CA GLY A 112 2.31 4.69 -5.96
C GLY A 112 2.68 3.47 -5.09
N PRO A 113 2.13 3.37 -3.87
CA PRO A 113 2.54 2.35 -2.90
C PRO A 113 2.42 0.92 -3.40
N VAL A 114 1.31 0.55 -4.06
CA VAL A 114 1.08 -0.82 -4.56
C VAL A 114 2.07 -1.15 -5.69
N ARG A 115 2.22 -0.24 -6.66
CA ARG A 115 3.15 -0.41 -7.78
C ARG A 115 4.60 -0.57 -7.28
N SER A 116 5.03 0.28 -6.36
CA SER A 116 6.37 0.23 -5.78
C SER A 116 6.61 -1.06 -4.99
N TYR A 117 5.60 -1.51 -4.24
CA TYR A 117 5.66 -2.77 -3.49
C TYR A 117 5.85 -3.97 -4.40
N LEU A 118 5.01 -4.11 -5.43
CA LEU A 118 5.06 -5.24 -6.37
C LEU A 118 6.36 -5.23 -7.19
N TYR A 119 6.82 -4.05 -7.62
CA TYR A 119 8.11 -3.91 -8.27
C TYR A 119 9.26 -4.36 -7.34
N SER A 120 9.24 -3.93 -6.08
CA SER A 120 10.24 -4.29 -5.08
C SER A 120 10.25 -5.80 -4.80
N TYR A 121 9.07 -6.44 -4.75
CA TYR A 121 8.94 -7.88 -4.62
C TYR A 121 9.64 -8.60 -5.79
N LEU A 122 9.27 -8.30 -7.04
CA LEU A 122 9.88 -8.93 -8.22
C LEU A 122 11.39 -8.67 -8.31
N PHE A 123 11.81 -7.46 -7.96
CA PHE A 123 13.23 -7.11 -7.94
C PHE A 123 14.00 -7.92 -6.91
N ARG A 124 13.43 -8.06 -5.70
CA ARG A 124 13.99 -8.85 -4.61
C ARG A 124 14.11 -10.34 -5.00
N GLU A 125 13.06 -10.90 -5.61
CA GLU A 125 13.08 -12.29 -6.09
C GLU A 125 14.16 -12.51 -7.16
N ARG A 126 14.35 -11.54 -8.06
CA ARG A 126 15.28 -11.66 -9.18
C ARG A 126 16.74 -11.39 -8.79
N TYR A 127 16.97 -10.41 -7.92
CA TYR A 127 18.32 -9.89 -7.63
C TYR A 127 18.78 -10.11 -6.18
N GLY A 128 17.94 -10.64 -5.30
CA GLY A 128 18.27 -10.90 -3.89
C GLY A 128 18.44 -9.65 -3.02
N ARG A 129 18.06 -8.48 -3.50
CA ARG A 129 18.15 -7.19 -2.78
C ARG A 129 16.99 -6.27 -3.16
N TYR A 130 16.72 -5.25 -2.37
CA TYR A 130 15.69 -4.26 -2.66
C TYR A 130 16.19 -3.12 -3.56
N PRO A 131 15.36 -2.59 -4.48
CA PRO A 131 15.78 -1.56 -5.43
C PRO A 131 15.94 -0.17 -4.79
N PHE A 132 15.14 0.13 -3.76
CA PHE A 132 15.08 1.45 -3.10
C PHE A 132 15.81 1.48 -1.75
N GLY A 133 16.64 0.48 -1.46
CA GLY A 133 17.19 0.26 -0.14
C GLY A 133 16.16 -0.32 0.84
N ASP A 134 16.67 -0.78 1.96
CA ASP A 134 15.83 -1.35 3.02
C ASP A 134 15.56 -0.25 4.07
N ARG A 135 14.35 0.34 4.05
CA ARG A 135 13.94 1.19 5.18
C ARG A 135 13.83 0.32 6.42
N ALA A 136 14.32 0.84 7.53
CA ALA A 136 14.23 0.13 8.79
C ALA A 136 12.77 -0.28 9.09
N HIS A 137 12.57 -1.55 9.41
CA HIS A 137 11.25 -2.11 9.72
C HIS A 137 10.88 -1.92 11.20
N GLY A 138 9.61 -2.04 11.50
CA GLY A 138 9.07 -2.01 12.85
C GLY A 138 9.28 -0.67 13.55
N ALA A 139 9.56 -0.70 14.85
CA ALA A 139 9.68 0.50 15.70
C ALA A 139 10.75 1.48 15.19
N LYS A 140 11.85 1.00 14.63
CA LYS A 140 12.92 1.87 14.09
C LYS A 140 12.45 2.66 12.86
N GLY A 141 11.70 2.04 11.95
CA GLY A 141 11.13 2.74 10.77
C GLY A 141 10.10 3.78 11.17
N ILE A 142 9.26 3.46 12.15
CA ILE A 142 8.29 4.40 12.74
C ILE A 142 9.01 5.60 13.37
N LEU A 143 10.02 5.35 14.19
CA LEU A 143 10.81 6.41 14.82
C LEU A 143 11.53 7.29 13.79
N GLN A 144 12.08 6.70 12.74
CA GLN A 144 12.74 7.44 11.68
C GLN A 144 11.73 8.36 10.96
N PHE A 145 10.56 7.86 10.61
CA PHE A 145 9.50 8.66 9.99
C PHE A 145 9.09 9.86 10.86
N TYR A 146 8.83 9.62 12.15
CA TYR A 146 8.42 10.71 13.05
C TYR A 146 9.59 11.66 13.39
N SER A 147 10.83 11.18 13.39
CA SER A 147 12.02 12.01 13.50
C SER A 147 12.10 13.02 12.34
N GLU A 148 11.88 12.56 11.12
CA GLU A 148 11.81 13.41 9.93
C GLU A 148 10.61 14.39 9.99
N LEU A 149 9.44 13.90 10.42
CA LEU A 149 8.21 14.70 10.52
C LEU A 149 8.32 15.85 11.54
N PHE A 150 9.00 15.61 12.66
CA PHE A 150 9.17 16.58 13.75
C PHE A 150 10.47 17.39 13.64
N ASP A 151 11.27 17.16 12.60
CA ASP A 151 12.63 17.73 12.47
C ASP A 151 13.50 17.49 13.74
N GLU A 152 13.34 16.30 14.34
CA GLU A 152 14.06 15.89 15.55
C GLU A 152 14.98 14.72 15.23
N PRO A 153 16.30 14.97 15.03
CA PRO A 153 17.24 13.92 14.63
C PRO A 153 17.53 12.89 15.72
N ASN A 154 17.15 13.18 16.96
CA ASN A 154 17.36 12.27 18.08
C ASN A 154 16.17 11.32 18.26
N LEU A 155 16.32 10.05 17.85
CA LEU A 155 15.28 9.04 17.91
C LEU A 155 14.73 8.79 19.35
N LEU A 156 15.54 8.98 20.38
CA LEU A 156 15.07 8.87 21.78
C LEU A 156 14.14 10.02 22.16
N ARG A 157 14.39 11.23 21.64
CA ARG A 157 13.48 12.37 21.83
C ARG A 157 12.20 12.17 21.02
N THR A 158 12.31 11.71 19.78
CA THR A 158 11.16 11.33 18.95
C THR A 158 10.27 10.32 19.67
N TRP A 159 10.87 9.27 20.26
CA TRP A 159 10.14 8.30 21.08
C TRP A 159 9.37 8.92 22.24
N LYS A 160 9.99 9.88 22.94
CA LYS A 160 9.34 10.60 24.06
C LYS A 160 8.20 11.51 23.60
N LEU A 161 8.22 12.00 22.36
CA LEU A 161 7.13 12.82 21.79
C LEU A 161 5.92 11.97 21.38
N LEU A 162 6.10 10.67 21.20
CA LEU A 162 5.04 9.72 20.80
C LEU A 162 4.35 9.05 21.99
N LEU A 163 4.87 9.19 23.22
CA LEU A 163 4.28 8.68 24.45
C LEU A 163 3.41 9.73 25.16
#